data_1799cb53a7c798f77e186739e1489ff2
#
_entry.id   1799cb53a7c798f77e186739e1489ff2
#
_cell.length_a   1.000
_cell.length_b   1.000
_cell.length_c   1.000
_cell.angle_alpha   90.00
_cell.angle_beta   90.00
_cell.angle_gamma   90.00
#
_symmetry.space_group_name_H-M   'P 1'
#
loop_
_entity.id
_entity.type
_entity.pdbx_description
1 polymer ?
#
loop_
_entity_poly.entity_id
_entity_poly.type
_entity_poly.pdbx_seq_one_letter_code
_entity_poly.pdbx_strand_id
1 'polypeptide(L)'
;GKRQESFSHFVSKKAFDIDGLGEKVIQQLLAEGLLKDFADIFMLKRSDLLPLELFKEKRVENTLESTEKAKTIPIEKLLFGLGVRLMGETGSYDLAKYFLLHQTKSSQKIERYKKEKDEQTLFEVPEDSPTEEEFSVLDLMETAQAIPLEDLENIDGIGGKAATYVYEWFQDPANKKLLEKLYKVGVVLTTENISTSGKLSGQSFLITGTLNEMTRDQTKDLIKKNGGKVVSTVTKDLDFLIVGESPGSKFKKAKELEIKTITETEFKKMV
;
A
#
# COMPACT_ATOMS: atom_id res chain seq x y z
N GLY A 1 -4.77 -21.83 -7.26
CA GLY A 1 -3.65 -21.99 -6.33
C GLY A 1 -3.02 -20.66 -5.96
N LYS A 2 -1.84 -20.72 -5.40
CA LYS A 2 -1.09 -19.54 -4.89
C LYS A 2 -1.03 -18.35 -5.86
N ARG A 3 -0.89 -18.62 -7.17
CA ARG A 3 -0.82 -17.57 -8.18
C ARG A 3 -2.15 -16.80 -8.33
N GLN A 4 -3.26 -17.52 -8.32
CA GLN A 4 -4.59 -16.91 -8.36
C GLN A 4 -4.84 -16.06 -7.11
N GLU A 5 -4.46 -16.56 -5.93
CA GLU A 5 -4.57 -15.83 -4.67
C GLU A 5 -3.75 -14.54 -4.68
N SER A 6 -2.53 -14.56 -5.24
CA SER A 6 -1.68 -13.38 -5.37
C SER A 6 -2.31 -12.32 -6.28
N PHE A 7 -2.91 -12.70 -7.39
CA PHE A 7 -3.64 -11.76 -8.25
C PHE A 7 -4.91 -11.23 -7.59
N SER A 8 -5.67 -12.09 -6.89
CA SER A 8 -6.85 -11.67 -6.14
C SER A 8 -6.50 -10.68 -5.02
N HIS A 9 -5.38 -10.89 -4.35
CA HIS A 9 -4.85 -9.95 -3.37
C HIS A 9 -4.47 -8.61 -4.00
N PHE A 10 -3.75 -8.64 -5.14
CA PHE A 10 -3.31 -7.43 -5.85
C PHE A 10 -4.49 -6.54 -6.27
N VAL A 11 -5.59 -7.12 -6.74
CA VAL A 11 -6.78 -6.36 -7.18
C VAL A 11 -7.75 -6.03 -6.06
N SER A 12 -7.50 -6.51 -4.84
CA SER A 12 -8.39 -6.32 -3.69
C SER A 12 -8.55 -4.85 -3.30
N LYS A 13 -9.64 -4.55 -2.57
CA LYS A 13 -9.97 -3.19 -2.12
C LYS A 13 -8.86 -2.52 -1.32
N LYS A 14 -8.10 -3.29 -0.54
CA LYS A 14 -6.99 -2.79 0.27
C LYS A 14 -5.68 -2.58 -0.50
N ALA A 15 -5.62 -3.04 -1.74
CA ALA A 15 -4.50 -2.90 -2.65
C ALA A 15 -4.87 -1.97 -3.81
N PHE A 16 -4.88 -2.46 -5.05
CA PHE A 16 -5.18 -1.64 -6.22
C PHE A 16 -6.66 -1.32 -6.42
N ASP A 17 -7.55 -2.02 -5.73
CA ASP A 17 -9.00 -1.77 -5.74
C ASP A 17 -9.61 -1.75 -7.16
N ILE A 18 -9.45 -2.85 -7.87
CA ILE A 18 -9.93 -2.99 -9.25
C ILE A 18 -11.24 -3.78 -9.26
N ASP A 19 -12.31 -3.13 -9.68
CA ASP A 19 -13.62 -3.76 -9.85
C ASP A 19 -13.67 -4.60 -11.14
N GLY A 20 -14.44 -5.68 -11.10
CA GLY A 20 -14.69 -6.53 -12.26
C GLY A 20 -13.73 -7.71 -12.42
N LEU A 21 -12.63 -7.76 -11.68
CA LEU A 21 -11.64 -8.84 -11.71
C LEU A 21 -11.78 -9.78 -10.50
N GLY A 22 -12.96 -10.40 -10.36
CA GLY A 22 -13.18 -11.42 -9.32
C GLY A 22 -12.41 -12.71 -9.59
N GLU A 23 -12.39 -13.63 -8.60
CA GLU A 23 -11.59 -14.86 -8.66
C GLU A 23 -11.78 -15.69 -9.93
N LYS A 24 -13.04 -15.87 -10.39
CA LYS A 24 -13.34 -16.62 -11.61
C LYS A 24 -12.77 -15.95 -12.86
N VAL A 25 -12.83 -14.63 -12.92
CA VAL A 25 -12.28 -13.86 -14.05
C VAL A 25 -10.76 -13.97 -14.06
N ILE A 26 -10.12 -13.80 -12.91
CA ILE A 26 -8.66 -13.98 -12.76
C ILE A 26 -8.26 -15.39 -13.19
N GLN A 27 -9.00 -16.40 -12.77
CA GLN A 27 -8.74 -17.79 -13.15
C GLN A 27 -8.81 -17.98 -14.66
N GLN A 28 -9.82 -17.41 -15.32
CA GLN A 28 -9.95 -17.46 -16.79
C GLN A 28 -8.78 -16.75 -17.48
N LEU A 29 -8.45 -15.53 -17.06
CA LEU A 29 -7.34 -14.76 -17.62
C LEU A 29 -5.99 -15.46 -17.47
N LEU A 30 -5.77 -16.13 -16.35
CA LEU A 30 -4.58 -16.95 -16.12
C LEU A 30 -4.57 -18.17 -17.05
N ALA A 31 -5.70 -18.86 -17.21
CA ALA A 31 -5.84 -20.01 -18.10
C ALA A 31 -5.61 -19.65 -19.58
N GLU A 32 -6.06 -18.48 -20.01
CA GLU A 32 -5.85 -17.94 -21.36
C GLU A 32 -4.42 -17.39 -21.56
N GLY A 33 -3.58 -17.37 -20.53
CA GLY A 33 -2.21 -16.85 -20.61
C GLY A 33 -2.11 -15.33 -20.75
N LEU A 34 -3.19 -14.60 -20.45
CA LEU A 34 -3.24 -13.13 -20.53
C LEU A 34 -2.58 -12.45 -19.32
N LEU A 35 -2.47 -13.13 -18.20
CA LEU A 35 -1.81 -12.66 -17.00
C LEU A 35 -0.54 -13.47 -16.72
N LYS A 36 0.61 -12.88 -16.91
CA LYS A 36 1.92 -13.45 -16.56
C LYS A 36 2.49 -12.82 -15.30
N ASP A 37 2.33 -11.52 -15.15
CA ASP A 37 2.63 -10.74 -13.96
C ASP A 37 1.52 -9.72 -13.67
N PHE A 38 1.61 -9.02 -12.54
CA PHE A 38 0.57 -8.07 -12.13
C PHE A 38 0.40 -6.90 -13.11
N ALA A 39 1.46 -6.48 -13.78
CA ALA A 39 1.39 -5.37 -14.72
C ALA A 39 0.55 -5.69 -15.96
N ASP A 40 0.38 -6.96 -16.31
CA ASP A 40 -0.48 -7.39 -17.41
C ASP A 40 -1.95 -7.01 -17.20
N ILE A 41 -2.39 -6.85 -15.94
CA ILE A 41 -3.74 -6.37 -15.64
C ILE A 41 -4.00 -5.01 -16.30
N PHE A 42 -3.02 -4.13 -16.28
CA PHE A 42 -3.11 -2.79 -16.86
C PHE A 42 -2.96 -2.77 -18.39
N MET A 43 -2.63 -3.89 -18.99
CA MET A 43 -2.52 -4.09 -20.44
C MET A 43 -3.72 -4.80 -21.05
N LEU A 44 -4.68 -5.23 -20.24
CA LEU A 44 -5.91 -5.85 -20.71
C LEU A 44 -6.68 -4.91 -21.64
N LYS A 45 -7.13 -5.45 -22.76
CA LYS A 45 -7.92 -4.77 -23.80
C LYS A 45 -9.34 -5.28 -23.80
N ARG A 46 -10.22 -4.52 -24.44
CA ARG A 46 -11.59 -4.94 -24.70
C ARG A 46 -11.66 -6.33 -25.37
N SER A 47 -10.81 -6.57 -26.37
CA SER A 47 -10.71 -7.86 -27.07
C SER A 47 -10.31 -9.04 -26.19
N ASP A 48 -9.66 -8.78 -25.06
CA ASP A 48 -9.29 -9.82 -24.08
C ASP A 48 -10.45 -10.18 -23.16
N LEU A 49 -11.28 -9.20 -22.79
CA LEU A 49 -12.35 -9.36 -21.82
C LEU A 49 -13.69 -9.79 -22.45
N LEU A 50 -14.02 -9.23 -23.61
CA LEU A 50 -15.30 -9.45 -24.24
C LEU A 50 -15.64 -10.94 -24.53
N PRO A 51 -14.67 -11.81 -24.90
CA PRO A 51 -14.91 -13.23 -25.11
C PRO A 51 -15.17 -14.03 -23.82
N LEU A 52 -14.86 -13.46 -22.65
CA LEU A 52 -15.05 -14.17 -21.39
C LEU A 52 -16.54 -14.32 -21.05
N GLU A 53 -16.89 -15.48 -20.50
CA GLU A 53 -18.28 -15.91 -20.28
C GLU A 53 -19.17 -14.87 -19.57
N LEU A 54 -18.59 -14.17 -18.59
CA LEU A 54 -19.32 -13.23 -17.74
C LEU A 54 -19.27 -11.78 -18.23
N PHE A 55 -18.63 -11.49 -19.37
CA PHE A 55 -18.43 -10.14 -19.86
C PHE A 55 -19.37 -9.79 -21.01
N LYS A 56 -20.07 -8.66 -20.84
CA LYS A 56 -20.78 -7.93 -21.89
C LYS A 56 -20.17 -6.53 -21.98
N GLU A 57 -20.55 -5.76 -23.01
CA GLU A 57 -20.01 -4.43 -23.31
C GLU A 57 -19.87 -3.53 -22.07
N LYS A 58 -20.93 -3.37 -21.28
CA LYS A 58 -20.93 -2.51 -20.09
C LYS A 58 -19.95 -2.98 -19.02
N ARG A 59 -19.86 -4.28 -18.81
CA ARG A 59 -18.92 -4.84 -17.84
C ARG A 59 -17.47 -4.68 -18.29
N VAL A 60 -17.20 -4.88 -19.57
CA VAL A 60 -15.88 -4.62 -20.15
C VAL A 60 -15.48 -3.18 -19.92
N GLU A 61 -16.34 -2.23 -20.25
CA GLU A 61 -16.09 -0.80 -20.09
C GLU A 61 -15.83 -0.43 -18.63
N ASN A 62 -16.69 -0.88 -17.71
CA ASN A 62 -16.53 -0.60 -16.28
C ASN A 62 -15.22 -1.20 -15.72
N THR A 63 -14.85 -2.40 -16.15
CA THR A 63 -13.61 -3.06 -15.70
C THR A 63 -12.39 -2.31 -16.22
N LEU A 64 -12.36 -1.92 -17.48
CA LEU A 64 -11.26 -1.16 -18.06
C LEU A 64 -11.15 0.23 -17.45
N GLU A 65 -12.25 0.91 -17.18
CA GLU A 65 -12.26 2.19 -16.48
C GLU A 65 -11.71 2.05 -15.05
N SER A 66 -12.14 1.03 -14.31
CA SER A 66 -11.62 0.74 -12.97
C SER A 66 -10.13 0.45 -12.98
N THR A 67 -9.66 -0.32 -13.96
CA THR A 67 -8.23 -0.63 -14.15
C THR A 67 -7.43 0.65 -14.42
N GLU A 68 -7.96 1.55 -15.23
CA GLU A 68 -7.30 2.82 -15.53
C GLU A 68 -7.19 3.72 -14.31
N LYS A 69 -8.27 3.87 -13.55
CA LYS A 69 -8.26 4.64 -12.30
C LYS A 69 -7.30 4.07 -11.26
N ALA A 70 -7.14 2.75 -11.23
CA ALA A 70 -6.27 2.06 -10.28
C ALA A 70 -4.76 2.30 -10.52
N LYS A 71 -4.39 2.85 -11.67
CA LYS A 71 -2.98 3.20 -11.96
C LYS A 71 -2.44 4.26 -11.02
N THR A 72 -3.27 5.15 -10.52
CA THR A 72 -2.90 6.11 -9.46
C THR A 72 -3.22 5.49 -8.11
N ILE A 73 -2.19 5.18 -7.33
CA ILE A 73 -2.31 4.39 -6.11
C ILE A 73 -1.44 4.96 -4.99
N PRO A 74 -1.95 5.01 -3.73
CA PRO A 74 -1.11 5.32 -2.58
C PRO A 74 0.04 4.32 -2.42
N ILE A 75 1.22 4.82 -2.11
CA ILE A 75 2.44 4.00 -1.97
C ILE A 75 2.25 2.82 -1.01
N GLU A 76 1.60 3.02 0.13
CA GLU A 76 1.35 1.97 1.12
C GLU A 76 0.44 0.86 0.57
N LYS A 77 -0.51 1.20 -0.28
CA LYS A 77 -1.40 0.23 -0.93
C LYS A 77 -0.70 -0.56 -2.02
N LEU A 78 0.18 0.08 -2.78
CA LEU A 78 1.03 -0.63 -3.74
C LEU A 78 1.91 -1.66 -3.00
N LEU A 79 2.60 -1.26 -1.95
CA LEU A 79 3.45 -2.16 -1.17
C LEU A 79 2.65 -3.33 -0.59
N PHE A 80 1.46 -3.07 -0.06
CA PHE A 80 0.55 -4.13 0.40
C PHE A 80 0.14 -5.07 -0.75
N GLY A 81 -0.21 -4.50 -1.91
CA GLY A 81 -0.64 -5.23 -3.10
C GLY A 81 0.42 -6.15 -3.70
N LEU A 82 1.70 -5.82 -3.55
CA LEU A 82 2.81 -6.66 -4.01
C LEU A 82 2.86 -8.01 -3.27
N GLY A 83 2.19 -8.13 -2.13
CA GLY A 83 2.03 -9.40 -1.42
C GLY A 83 3.32 -9.96 -0.82
N VAL A 84 4.24 -9.10 -0.41
CA VAL A 84 5.45 -9.54 0.27
C VAL A 84 5.08 -10.27 1.55
N ARG A 85 5.65 -11.45 1.74
CA ARG A 85 5.32 -12.32 2.87
C ARG A 85 5.50 -11.61 4.22
N LEU A 86 4.54 -11.78 5.13
CA LEU A 86 4.48 -11.15 6.45
C LEU A 86 4.30 -9.63 6.45
N MET A 87 4.04 -9.02 5.30
CA MET A 87 3.76 -7.58 5.20
C MET A 87 2.25 -7.34 5.09
N GLY A 88 1.63 -6.96 6.21
CA GLY A 88 0.26 -6.49 6.26
C GLY A 88 0.13 -4.99 5.93
N GLU A 89 -1.07 -4.43 6.12
CA GLU A 89 -1.33 -3.01 5.86
C GLU A 89 -0.46 -2.09 6.73
N THR A 90 -0.34 -2.38 8.02
CA THR A 90 0.46 -1.57 8.96
C THR A 90 1.94 -1.62 8.60
N GLY A 91 2.49 -2.80 8.35
CA GLY A 91 3.89 -2.96 7.92
C GLY A 91 4.17 -2.25 6.60
N SER A 92 3.24 -2.33 5.64
CA SER A 92 3.36 -1.63 4.36
C SER A 92 3.35 -0.11 4.52
N TYR A 93 2.54 0.41 5.45
CA TYR A 93 2.57 1.82 5.80
C TYR A 93 3.91 2.24 6.42
N ASP A 94 4.40 1.49 7.40
CA ASP A 94 5.67 1.78 8.07
C ASP A 94 6.85 1.72 7.08
N LEU A 95 6.83 0.76 6.17
CA LEU A 95 7.82 0.63 5.10
C LEU A 95 7.75 1.81 4.12
N ALA A 96 6.55 2.21 3.71
CA ALA A 96 6.34 3.38 2.85
C ALA A 96 6.91 4.65 3.48
N LYS A 97 6.63 4.88 4.76
CA LYS A 97 7.16 6.01 5.52
C LYS A 97 8.69 6.00 5.56
N TYR A 98 9.30 4.85 5.81
CA TYR A 98 10.74 4.71 5.81
C TYR A 98 11.35 5.02 4.43
N PHE A 99 10.75 4.51 3.35
CA PHE A 99 11.21 4.79 1.99
C PHE A 99 11.15 6.29 1.66
N LEU A 100 10.08 6.97 2.04
CA LEU A 100 9.96 8.41 1.80
C LEU A 100 10.96 9.25 2.60
N LEU A 101 11.32 8.80 3.81
CA LEU A 101 12.35 9.46 4.63
C LEU A 101 13.77 9.24 4.09
N HIS A 102 14.00 8.15 3.37
CA HIS A 102 15.32 7.74 2.86
C HIS A 102 15.33 7.61 1.34
N GLN A 103 14.52 8.42 0.66
CA GLN A 103 14.31 8.30 -0.77
C GLN A 103 15.57 8.56 -1.60
N THR A 104 15.75 7.74 -2.61
CA THR A 104 16.73 7.89 -3.68
C THR A 104 15.98 8.15 -4.98
N LYS A 105 16.36 9.19 -5.70
CA LYS A 105 15.79 9.43 -7.03
C LYS A 105 16.44 8.53 -8.06
N SER A 106 15.60 7.91 -8.88
CA SER A 106 16.09 7.05 -9.94
C SER A 106 16.73 7.86 -11.06
N SER A 107 17.89 7.40 -11.52
CA SER A 107 18.56 7.91 -12.73
C SER A 107 18.08 7.21 -14.00
N GLN A 108 17.24 6.19 -13.89
CA GLN A 108 16.75 5.43 -15.03
C GLN A 108 15.78 6.27 -15.87
N LYS A 109 16.00 6.26 -17.18
CA LYS A 109 15.11 6.87 -18.16
C LYS A 109 14.35 5.77 -18.88
N ILE A 110 13.22 5.36 -18.30
CA ILE A 110 12.32 4.37 -18.88
C ILE A 110 11.12 5.10 -19.48
N GLU A 111 10.85 4.89 -20.76
CA GLU A 111 9.66 5.45 -21.39
C GLU A 111 8.43 4.65 -21.04
N ARG A 112 7.32 5.35 -20.75
CA ARG A 112 6.01 4.74 -20.57
C ARG A 112 5.43 4.31 -21.90
N TYR A 113 4.65 3.24 -21.86
CA TYR A 113 3.89 2.81 -23.02
C TYR A 113 2.91 3.91 -23.44
N LYS A 114 2.92 4.26 -24.72
CA LYS A 114 1.90 5.14 -25.30
C LYS A 114 0.61 4.34 -25.40
N LYS A 115 -0.49 4.91 -24.91
CA LYS A 115 -1.80 4.32 -25.14
C LYS A 115 -2.14 4.40 -26.63
N GLU A 116 -2.43 3.26 -27.21
CA GLU A 116 -3.21 3.26 -28.46
C GLU A 116 -4.60 3.74 -28.08
N LYS A 117 -5.05 4.84 -28.72
CA LYS A 117 -6.44 5.29 -28.59
C LYS A 117 -7.30 4.17 -29.15
N ASP A 118 -7.93 3.41 -28.29
CA ASP A 118 -8.99 2.53 -28.68
C ASP A 118 -10.22 3.42 -28.97
N GLU A 119 -10.56 3.60 -30.24
CA GLU A 119 -11.69 4.44 -30.69
C GLU A 119 -13.04 4.02 -30.09
N GLN A 120 -13.07 2.87 -29.41
CA GLN A 120 -14.25 2.29 -28.79
C GLN A 120 -14.32 2.49 -27.27
N THR A 121 -13.34 3.14 -26.65
CA THR A 121 -13.35 3.42 -25.22
C THR A 121 -14.24 4.63 -24.93
N LEU A 122 -15.33 4.42 -24.17
CA LEU A 122 -16.34 5.46 -23.88
C LEU A 122 -15.95 6.36 -22.70
N PHE A 123 -14.93 6.02 -21.94
CA PHE A 123 -14.45 6.87 -20.84
C PHE A 123 -13.24 7.70 -21.26
N GLU A 124 -13.15 8.91 -20.72
CA GLU A 124 -12.01 9.77 -20.94
C GLU A 124 -10.77 9.19 -20.27
N VAL A 125 -9.75 8.97 -21.08
CA VAL A 125 -8.42 8.62 -20.58
C VAL A 125 -7.66 9.92 -20.39
N PRO A 126 -7.16 10.24 -19.19
CA PRO A 126 -6.38 11.43 -18.98
C PRO A 126 -5.21 11.50 -19.97
N GLU A 127 -5.13 12.59 -20.70
CA GLU A 127 -4.03 12.81 -21.69
C GLU A 127 -2.70 13.13 -21.02
N ASP A 128 -2.70 13.53 -19.76
CA ASP A 128 -1.53 14.01 -19.08
C ASP A 128 -0.80 12.88 -18.34
N SER A 129 0.40 12.61 -18.79
CA SER A 129 1.41 12.05 -17.90
C SER A 129 1.66 13.08 -16.80
N PRO A 130 1.63 12.68 -15.51
CA PRO A 130 1.89 13.62 -14.44
C PRO A 130 3.23 14.30 -14.68
N THR A 131 3.20 15.62 -14.67
CA THR A 131 4.33 16.50 -15.03
C THR A 131 5.42 16.35 -14.03
N GLU A 132 5.65 15.86 -13.07
CA GLU A 132 6.72 15.53 -12.13
C GLU A 132 6.12 14.70 -10.96
N GLU A 133 6.42 13.43 -10.98
CA GLU A 133 6.11 12.59 -9.84
C GLU A 133 7.05 12.93 -8.69
N GLU A 134 6.50 13.24 -7.53
CA GLU A 134 7.28 13.48 -6.33
C GLU A 134 8.11 12.23 -5.96
N PHE A 135 7.50 11.07 -6.06
CA PHE A 135 8.13 9.77 -5.83
C PHE A 135 7.54 8.72 -6.76
N SER A 136 8.31 8.28 -7.74
CA SER A 136 7.87 7.31 -8.75
C SER A 136 8.07 5.85 -8.32
N VAL A 137 7.48 4.92 -9.09
CA VAL A 137 7.75 3.48 -8.90
C VAL A 137 9.23 3.15 -9.09
N LEU A 138 9.92 3.87 -9.97
CA LEU A 138 11.37 3.69 -10.17
C LEU A 138 12.16 4.22 -8.97
N ASP A 139 11.75 5.34 -8.38
CA ASP A 139 12.34 5.87 -7.15
C ASP A 139 12.16 4.88 -5.99
N LEU A 140 10.95 4.30 -5.85
CA LEU A 140 10.66 3.26 -4.87
C LEU A 140 11.59 2.05 -5.03
N MET A 141 11.75 1.59 -6.25
CA MET A 141 12.61 0.45 -6.57
C MET A 141 14.07 0.71 -6.18
N GLU A 142 14.63 1.84 -6.60
CA GLU A 142 16.01 2.19 -6.27
C GLU A 142 16.20 2.45 -4.77
N THR A 143 15.26 3.13 -4.14
CA THR A 143 15.27 3.34 -2.69
C THR A 143 15.32 2.02 -1.95
N ALA A 144 14.42 1.10 -2.27
CA ALA A 144 14.33 -0.20 -1.60
C ALA A 144 15.58 -1.06 -1.82
N GLN A 145 16.13 -1.06 -3.03
CA GLN A 145 17.34 -1.83 -3.37
C GLN A 145 18.60 -1.30 -2.67
N ALA A 146 18.66 -0.02 -2.37
CA ALA A 146 19.80 0.61 -1.71
C ALA A 146 19.82 0.39 -0.19
N ILE A 147 18.70 -0.02 0.42
CA ILE A 147 18.60 -0.20 1.87
C ILE A 147 19.18 -1.56 2.28
N PRO A 148 20.19 -1.59 3.16
CA PRO A 148 20.73 -2.84 3.70
C PRO A 148 19.69 -3.59 4.53
N LEU A 149 19.79 -4.92 4.60
CA LEU A 149 18.91 -5.76 5.42
C LEU A 149 18.87 -5.31 6.88
N GLU A 150 20.02 -4.97 7.45
CA GLU A 150 20.14 -4.47 8.83
C GLU A 150 19.25 -3.25 9.10
N ASP A 151 19.21 -2.31 8.17
CA ASP A 151 18.37 -1.11 8.30
C ASP A 151 16.88 -1.46 8.21
N LEU A 152 16.49 -2.40 7.35
CA LEU A 152 15.11 -2.90 7.29
C LEU A 152 14.70 -3.61 8.59
N GLU A 153 15.59 -4.36 9.20
CA GLU A 153 15.36 -5.03 10.50
C GLU A 153 15.14 -4.05 11.65
N ASN A 154 15.69 -2.86 11.56
CA ASN A 154 15.56 -1.80 12.54
C ASN A 154 14.33 -0.89 12.32
N ILE A 155 13.54 -1.11 11.27
CA ILE A 155 12.30 -0.38 11.08
C ILE A 155 11.29 -0.83 12.12
N ASP A 156 10.83 0.12 12.92
CA ASP A 156 9.78 -0.10 13.88
C ASP A 156 8.50 -0.64 13.20
N GLY A 157 7.91 -1.69 13.77
CA GLY A 157 6.70 -2.33 13.22
C GLY A 157 7.00 -3.40 12.17
N ILE A 158 8.24 -3.60 11.75
CA ILE A 158 8.66 -4.66 10.84
C ILE A 158 9.56 -5.64 11.59
N GLY A 159 9.07 -6.88 11.76
CA GLY A 159 9.85 -7.94 12.40
C GLY A 159 11.01 -8.43 11.52
N GLY A 160 12.04 -9.03 12.12
CA GLY A 160 13.23 -9.48 11.39
C GLY A 160 12.94 -10.44 10.22
N LYS A 161 11.98 -11.35 10.38
CA LYS A 161 11.54 -12.23 9.29
C LYS A 161 10.88 -11.46 8.15
N ALA A 162 10.02 -10.50 8.48
CA ALA A 162 9.38 -9.65 7.46
C ALA A 162 10.42 -8.79 6.72
N ALA A 163 11.39 -8.23 7.44
CA ALA A 163 12.49 -7.48 6.84
C ALA A 163 13.30 -8.32 5.84
N THR A 164 13.58 -9.58 6.17
CA THR A 164 14.25 -10.53 5.26
C THR A 164 13.44 -10.74 3.99
N TYR A 165 12.13 -10.98 4.08
CA TYR A 165 11.26 -11.14 2.92
C TYR A 165 11.19 -9.87 2.07
N VAL A 166 11.12 -8.70 2.69
CA VAL A 166 11.16 -7.40 1.97
C VAL A 166 12.47 -7.25 1.21
N TYR A 167 13.59 -7.48 1.89
CA TYR A 167 14.92 -7.40 1.27
C TYR A 167 15.05 -8.33 0.06
N GLU A 168 14.74 -9.62 0.25
CA GLU A 168 14.80 -10.63 -0.82
C GLU A 168 13.88 -10.28 -1.98
N TRP A 169 12.68 -9.77 -1.70
CA TRP A 169 11.72 -9.40 -2.73
C TRP A 169 12.27 -8.30 -3.65
N PHE A 170 12.85 -7.25 -3.09
CA PHE A 170 13.40 -6.14 -3.88
C PHE A 170 14.75 -6.46 -4.54
N GLN A 171 15.46 -7.47 -4.07
CA GLN A 171 16.70 -7.95 -4.72
C GLN A 171 16.41 -8.94 -5.87
N ASP A 172 15.22 -9.50 -5.97
CA ASP A 172 14.84 -10.43 -7.02
C ASP A 172 14.73 -9.73 -8.38
N PRO A 173 15.51 -10.17 -9.40
CA PRO A 173 15.45 -9.56 -10.73
C PRO A 173 14.07 -9.61 -11.40
N ALA A 174 13.26 -10.65 -11.12
CA ALA A 174 11.91 -10.76 -11.65
C ALA A 174 10.99 -9.68 -11.08
N ASN A 175 11.12 -9.37 -9.79
CA ASN A 175 10.36 -8.30 -9.14
C ASN A 175 10.84 -6.91 -9.59
N LYS A 176 12.12 -6.75 -9.85
CA LYS A 176 12.64 -5.54 -10.48
C LYS A 176 11.97 -5.28 -11.83
N LYS A 177 11.92 -6.30 -12.69
CA LYS A 177 11.24 -6.20 -13.99
C LYS A 177 9.76 -5.89 -13.85
N LEU A 178 9.09 -6.45 -12.83
CA LEU A 178 7.70 -6.14 -12.53
C LEU A 178 7.52 -4.66 -12.20
N LEU A 179 8.34 -4.10 -11.33
CA LEU A 179 8.27 -2.67 -10.96
C LEU A 179 8.53 -1.76 -12.16
N GLU A 180 9.54 -2.09 -12.98
CA GLU A 180 9.82 -1.36 -14.22
C GLU A 180 8.60 -1.40 -15.17
N LYS A 181 7.94 -2.55 -15.28
CA LYS A 181 6.76 -2.73 -16.12
C LYS A 181 5.54 -2.00 -15.55
N LEU A 182 5.34 -1.99 -14.23
CA LEU A 182 4.30 -1.18 -13.59
C LEU A 182 4.49 0.31 -13.89
N TYR A 183 5.71 0.80 -13.84
CA TYR A 183 6.01 2.16 -14.28
C TYR A 183 5.66 2.38 -15.77
N LYS A 184 6.08 1.46 -16.65
CA LYS A 184 5.83 1.57 -18.11
C LYS A 184 4.34 1.61 -18.45
N VAL A 185 3.51 0.82 -17.77
CA VAL A 185 2.05 0.81 -18.00
C VAL A 185 1.32 2.01 -17.41
N GLY A 186 2.02 2.89 -16.70
CA GLY A 186 1.48 4.16 -16.23
C GLY A 186 1.07 4.20 -14.76
N VAL A 187 1.56 3.28 -13.93
CA VAL A 187 1.32 3.34 -12.48
C VAL A 187 2.04 4.55 -11.88
N VAL A 188 1.29 5.33 -11.12
CA VAL A 188 1.72 6.56 -10.44
C VAL A 188 1.45 6.44 -8.96
N LEU A 189 2.47 6.72 -8.14
CA LEU A 189 2.34 6.68 -6.69
C LEU A 189 1.87 8.02 -6.14
N THR A 190 0.96 7.97 -5.15
CA THR A 190 0.63 9.10 -4.31
C THR A 190 1.20 8.90 -2.91
N THR A 191 1.60 9.98 -2.27
CA THR A 191 2.28 9.96 -0.96
C THR A 191 1.53 10.74 0.11
N GLU A 192 0.39 11.29 -0.22
CA GLU A 192 -0.40 12.20 0.65
C GLU A 192 -0.91 11.55 1.94
N ASN A 193 -1.11 10.23 1.94
CA ASN A 193 -1.55 9.49 3.13
C ASN A 193 -0.42 9.24 4.14
N ILE A 194 0.82 9.44 3.74
CA ILE A 194 2.00 9.23 4.58
C ILE A 194 2.48 10.58 5.10
N SER A 195 2.42 10.74 6.41
CA SER A 195 3.01 11.91 7.05
C SER A 195 4.40 11.56 7.60
N THR A 196 5.39 12.29 7.12
CA THR A 196 6.78 12.23 7.61
C THR A 196 7.08 13.30 8.65
N SER A 197 6.13 14.19 8.90
CA SER A 197 6.19 15.27 9.89
C SER A 197 4.79 15.55 10.47
N GLY A 198 4.72 16.24 11.60
CA GLY A 198 3.45 16.63 12.22
C GLY A 198 3.59 16.81 13.74
N LYS A 199 2.49 17.18 14.39
CA LYS A 199 2.46 17.45 15.85
C LYS A 199 2.84 16.23 16.70
N LEU A 200 2.62 15.01 16.19
CA LEU A 200 2.90 13.77 16.90
C LEU A 200 4.18 13.08 16.40
N SER A 201 4.98 13.78 15.62
CA SER A 201 6.22 13.22 15.04
C SER A 201 7.17 12.71 16.13
N GLY A 202 7.68 11.49 15.95
CA GLY A 202 8.58 10.84 16.89
C GLY A 202 7.90 10.22 18.13
N GLN A 203 6.57 10.28 18.23
CA GLN A 203 5.80 9.73 19.35
C GLN A 203 5.04 8.46 18.93
N SER A 204 5.01 7.49 19.82
CA SER A 204 4.29 6.22 19.66
C SER A 204 3.03 6.17 20.52
N PHE A 205 2.00 5.56 19.96
CA PHE A 205 0.68 5.46 20.58
C PHE A 205 0.14 4.03 20.50
N LEU A 206 -0.55 3.63 21.56
CA LEU A 206 -1.35 2.42 21.59
C LEU A 206 -2.75 2.75 22.11
N ILE A 207 -3.76 2.10 21.56
CA ILE A 207 -5.15 2.32 21.93
C ILE A 207 -5.69 1.09 22.67
N THR A 208 -6.29 1.29 23.83
CA THR A 208 -6.97 0.25 24.60
C THR A 208 -8.35 0.72 25.05
N GLY A 209 -9.27 -0.24 25.18
CA GLY A 209 -10.66 0.07 25.52
C GLY A 209 -11.50 0.56 24.35
N THR A 210 -12.71 1.01 24.65
CA THR A 210 -13.66 1.55 23.67
C THR A 210 -13.66 3.08 23.74
N LEU A 211 -13.41 3.72 22.63
CA LEU A 211 -13.47 5.19 22.51
C LEU A 211 -14.91 5.64 22.25
N ASN A 212 -15.28 6.81 22.76
CA ASN A 212 -16.65 7.32 22.71
C ASN A 212 -16.96 8.11 21.44
N GLU A 213 -16.02 8.91 20.94
CA GLU A 213 -16.25 9.84 19.83
C GLU A 213 -15.66 9.35 18.50
N MET A 214 -14.58 8.58 18.57
CA MET A 214 -13.89 8.03 17.39
C MET A 214 -13.82 6.52 17.44
N THR A 215 -13.81 5.87 16.28
CA THR A 215 -13.44 4.47 16.20
C THR A 215 -11.93 4.30 16.38
N ARG A 216 -11.48 3.09 16.68
CA ARG A 216 -10.02 2.80 16.74
C ARG A 216 -9.33 3.12 15.43
N ASP A 217 -9.96 2.80 14.29
CA ASP A 217 -9.38 3.04 12.97
C ASP A 217 -9.29 4.54 12.67
N GLN A 218 -10.31 5.33 13.01
CA GLN A 218 -10.24 6.78 12.90
C GLN A 218 -9.12 7.38 13.75
N THR A 219 -8.94 6.88 14.96
CA THR A 219 -7.88 7.33 15.87
C THR A 219 -6.49 6.98 15.33
N LYS A 220 -6.32 5.75 14.81
CA LYS A 220 -5.08 5.33 14.14
C LYS A 220 -4.73 6.22 12.95
N ASP A 221 -5.72 6.51 12.11
CA ASP A 221 -5.54 7.39 10.95
C ASP A 221 -5.13 8.80 11.35
N LEU A 222 -5.73 9.32 12.42
CA LEU A 222 -5.41 10.66 12.95
C LEU A 222 -3.99 10.70 13.54
N ILE A 223 -3.56 9.68 14.25
CA ILE A 223 -2.17 9.54 14.73
C ILE A 223 -1.19 9.57 13.55
N LYS A 224 -1.45 8.75 12.54
CA LYS A 224 -0.61 8.63 11.35
C LYS A 224 -0.54 9.93 10.55
N LYS A 225 -1.66 10.61 10.34
CA LYS A 225 -1.72 11.92 9.67
C LYS A 225 -0.88 12.99 10.36
N ASN A 226 -0.75 12.91 11.67
CA ASN A 226 0.06 13.83 12.47
C ASN A 226 1.52 13.34 12.68
N GLY A 227 1.96 12.34 11.94
CA GLY A 227 3.33 11.83 11.96
C GLY A 227 3.64 10.91 13.15
N GLY A 228 2.64 10.55 13.94
CA GLY A 228 2.77 9.61 15.04
C GLY A 228 2.82 8.16 14.57
N LYS A 229 3.25 7.29 15.46
CA LYS A 229 3.36 5.85 15.23
C LYS A 229 2.31 5.10 16.05
N VAL A 230 1.63 4.14 15.43
CA VAL A 230 0.71 3.23 16.09
C VAL A 230 1.40 1.90 16.36
N VAL A 231 1.40 1.46 17.61
CA VAL A 231 1.96 0.17 18.03
C VAL A 231 0.88 -0.74 18.59
N SER A 232 1.14 -2.04 18.61
CA SER A 232 0.16 -3.07 19.05
C SER A 232 0.47 -3.68 20.42
N THR A 233 1.68 -3.45 20.95
CA THR A 233 2.16 -3.99 22.22
C THR A 233 2.66 -2.90 23.14
N VAL A 234 2.49 -3.12 24.45
CA VAL A 234 3.02 -2.24 25.49
C VAL A 234 4.48 -2.60 25.76
N THR A 235 5.38 -1.66 25.48
CA THR A 235 6.81 -1.77 25.77
C THR A 235 7.27 -0.54 26.54
N LYS A 236 8.46 -0.58 27.09
CA LYS A 236 9.04 0.57 27.81
C LYS A 236 9.22 1.82 26.92
N ASP A 237 9.30 1.62 25.61
CA ASP A 237 9.49 2.69 24.62
C ASP A 237 8.18 3.32 24.16
N LEU A 238 7.02 2.82 24.61
CA LEU A 238 5.72 3.41 24.29
C LEU A 238 5.59 4.79 24.95
N ASP A 239 5.29 5.81 24.16
CA ASP A 239 5.14 7.16 24.67
C ASP A 239 3.76 7.39 25.32
N PHE A 240 2.69 6.96 24.68
CA PHE A 240 1.32 7.17 25.15
C PHE A 240 0.43 5.95 24.99
N LEU A 241 -0.37 5.65 26.00
CA LEU A 241 -1.50 4.75 25.93
C LEU A 241 -2.79 5.58 25.94
N ILE A 242 -3.55 5.52 24.85
CA ILE A 242 -4.90 6.13 24.78
C ILE A 242 -5.90 5.16 25.40
N VAL A 243 -6.52 5.54 26.48
CA VAL A 243 -7.39 4.69 27.30
C VAL A 243 -8.84 5.11 27.10
N GLY A 244 -9.65 4.19 26.57
CA GLY A 244 -11.10 4.29 26.49
C GLY A 244 -11.79 3.57 27.65
N GLU A 245 -13.09 3.32 27.50
CA GLU A 245 -13.89 2.58 28.47
C GLU A 245 -13.50 1.10 28.49
N SER A 246 -13.62 0.47 29.68
CA SER A 246 -13.32 -0.94 29.91
C SER A 246 -11.94 -1.38 29.36
N PRO A 247 -10.85 -0.70 29.76
CA PRO A 247 -9.51 -1.08 29.31
C PRO A 247 -9.12 -2.46 29.85
N GLY A 248 -8.41 -3.24 29.04
CA GLY A 248 -7.98 -4.58 29.38
C GLY A 248 -6.58 -4.67 29.99
N SER A 249 -5.93 -5.82 29.78
CA SER A 249 -4.58 -6.13 30.30
C SER A 249 -3.48 -5.15 29.87
N LYS A 250 -3.62 -4.51 28.71
CA LYS A 250 -2.68 -3.50 28.22
C LYS A 250 -2.58 -2.29 29.15
N PHE A 251 -3.68 -1.88 29.76
CA PHE A 251 -3.72 -0.81 30.73
C PHE A 251 -2.95 -1.14 32.00
N LYS A 252 -3.11 -2.38 32.52
CA LYS A 252 -2.34 -2.85 33.69
C LYS A 252 -0.86 -2.87 33.40
N LYS A 253 -0.46 -3.40 32.24
CA LYS A 253 0.96 -3.46 31.83
C LYS A 253 1.56 -2.08 31.63
N ALA A 254 0.82 -1.13 31.08
CA ALA A 254 1.27 0.25 30.94
C ALA A 254 1.49 0.93 32.31
N LYS A 255 0.62 0.68 33.29
CA LYS A 255 0.83 1.17 34.66
C LYS A 255 2.06 0.58 35.32
N GLU A 256 2.29 -0.71 35.15
CA GLU A 256 3.50 -1.38 35.68
C GLU A 256 4.78 -0.83 35.08
N LEU A 257 4.76 -0.43 33.81
CA LEU A 257 5.90 0.15 33.11
C LEU A 257 5.97 1.69 33.18
N GLU A 258 5.07 2.29 33.96
CA GLU A 258 4.98 3.75 34.13
C GLU A 258 4.77 4.52 32.81
N ILE A 259 4.08 3.92 31.85
CA ILE A 259 3.73 4.54 30.57
C ILE A 259 2.66 5.60 30.79
N LYS A 260 2.83 6.75 30.14
CA LYS A 260 1.86 7.85 30.21
C LYS A 260 0.55 7.43 29.55
N THR A 261 -0.52 7.50 30.34
CA THR A 261 -1.88 7.22 29.86
C THR A 261 -2.62 8.53 29.62
N ILE A 262 -3.36 8.60 28.51
CA ILE A 262 -4.16 9.75 28.13
C ILE A 262 -5.57 9.32 27.76
N THR A 263 -6.53 10.21 27.96
CA THR A 263 -7.92 10.03 27.53
C THR A 263 -8.08 10.38 26.05
N GLU A 264 -9.23 10.00 25.46
CA GLU A 264 -9.60 10.44 24.11
C GLU A 264 -9.61 11.96 23.97
N THR A 265 -10.15 12.66 24.98
CA THR A 265 -10.20 14.12 25.01
C THR A 265 -8.80 14.75 25.05
N GLU A 266 -7.91 14.20 25.86
CA GLU A 266 -6.50 14.66 25.92
C GLU A 266 -5.78 14.40 24.60
N PHE A 267 -6.00 13.25 23.98
CA PHE A 267 -5.45 12.94 22.65
C PHE A 267 -5.91 13.94 21.59
N LYS A 268 -7.20 14.28 21.56
CA LYS A 268 -7.75 15.28 20.62
C LYS A 268 -7.09 16.64 20.73
N LYS A 269 -6.64 17.03 21.91
CA LYS A 269 -5.91 18.29 22.11
C LYS A 269 -4.48 18.26 21.56
N MET A 270 -3.93 17.08 21.31
CA MET A 270 -2.58 16.91 20.77
C MET A 270 -2.51 17.02 19.25
N VAL A 271 -3.63 16.88 18.56
CA VAL A 271 -3.74 16.85 17.09
C VAL A 271 -4.33 18.10 16.47
#